data_31003e51d3d7584f269fabde4ba1b109
#
_entry.id   31003e51d3d7584f269fabde4ba1b109
#
_cell.length_a   1.000
_cell.length_b   1.000
_cell.length_c   1.000
_cell.angle_alpha   90.00
_cell.angle_beta   90.00
_cell.angle_gamma   90.00
#
_symmetry.space_group_name_H-M   'P 1'
#
loop_
_entity.id
_entity.type
_entity.pdbx_description
1 polymer ?
#
loop_
_entity_poly.entity_id
_entity_poly.type
_entity_poly.pdbx_seq_one_letter_code
_entity_poly.pdbx_strand_id
1 'polypeptide(L)'
;MLIHPVYFQKYLYAWNTLFLSIGVVNAAIGQENGSREHLKIAQQYFQLVGGSASECDTIPGRQCMAACFFLLKQFDDVLLYLNSIKSYYYNDDTFNYNYGQAKASVGNYKGIVKIFKVPNINVKVHLI
;
A
#
# COMPACT_ATOMS: atom_id res chain seq x y z
N MET A 1 -3.07 -34.98 7.19
CA MET A 1 -2.79 -34.57 8.60
C MET A 1 -3.54 -33.28 8.89
N LEU A 2 -4.47 -33.33 9.81
CA LEU A 2 -5.26 -32.16 10.17
C LEU A 2 -4.42 -31.27 11.11
N ILE A 3 -4.08 -30.07 10.64
CA ILE A 3 -3.38 -29.10 11.47
C ILE A 3 -4.41 -28.48 12.43
N HIS A 4 -4.07 -28.44 13.72
CA HIS A 4 -4.93 -27.83 14.74
C HIS A 4 -5.20 -26.35 14.37
N PRO A 5 -6.44 -25.84 14.46
CA PRO A 5 -6.77 -24.47 14.06
C PRO A 5 -5.89 -23.37 14.66
N VAL A 6 -5.46 -23.54 15.93
CA VAL A 6 -4.56 -22.58 16.59
C VAL A 6 -3.19 -22.52 15.92
N TYR A 7 -2.65 -23.67 15.53
CA TYR A 7 -1.38 -23.74 14.82
C TYR A 7 -1.49 -23.17 13.40
N PHE A 8 -2.56 -23.49 12.72
CA PHE A 8 -2.83 -22.96 11.39
C PHE A 8 -2.87 -21.43 11.40
N GLN A 9 -3.57 -20.84 12.37
CA GLN A 9 -3.69 -19.38 12.48
C GLN A 9 -2.33 -18.72 12.80
N LYS A 10 -1.52 -19.36 13.64
CA LYS A 10 -0.14 -18.91 13.94
C LYS A 10 0.74 -18.92 12.69
N TYR A 11 0.67 -19.98 11.90
CA TYR A 11 1.44 -20.07 10.66
C TYR A 11 0.94 -19.07 9.62
N LEU A 12 -0.36 -18.86 9.52
CA LEU A 12 -0.95 -17.88 8.61
C LEU A 12 -0.44 -16.47 8.92
N TYR A 13 -0.36 -16.11 10.19
CA TYR A 13 0.20 -14.82 10.60
C TYR A 13 1.68 -14.69 10.20
N ALA A 14 2.48 -15.74 10.42
CA ALA A 14 3.88 -15.77 10.01
C ALA A 14 4.05 -15.63 8.50
N TRP A 15 3.21 -16.29 7.71
CA TRP A 15 3.21 -16.18 6.25
C TRP A 15 2.84 -14.77 5.80
N ASN A 16 1.83 -14.14 6.39
CA ASN A 16 1.45 -12.77 6.07
C ASN A 16 2.59 -11.78 6.37
N THR A 17 3.29 -11.97 7.47
CA THR A 17 4.47 -11.15 7.82
C THR A 17 5.59 -11.31 6.80
N LEU A 18 5.86 -12.53 6.37
CA LEU A 18 6.86 -12.82 5.32
C LEU A 18 6.45 -12.18 3.99
N PHE A 19 5.21 -12.36 3.57
CA PHE A 19 4.70 -11.80 2.32
C PHE A 19 4.74 -10.27 2.33
N LEU A 20 4.39 -9.66 3.46
CA LEU A 20 4.50 -8.21 3.62
C LEU A 20 5.95 -7.75 3.46
N SER A 21 6.89 -8.44 4.07
CA SER A 21 8.32 -8.11 3.96
C SER A 21 8.81 -8.22 2.51
N ILE A 22 8.41 -9.24 1.79
CA ILE A 22 8.73 -9.40 0.35
C ILE A 22 8.15 -8.23 -0.44
N GLY A 23 6.91 -7.84 -0.17
CA GLY A 23 6.27 -6.71 -0.81
C GLY A 23 7.02 -5.40 -0.57
N VAL A 24 7.39 -5.13 0.67
CA VAL A 24 8.13 -3.92 1.08
C VAL A 24 9.49 -3.84 0.38
N VAL A 25 10.25 -4.94 0.38
CA VAL A 25 11.58 -4.97 -0.27
C VAL A 25 11.46 -4.74 -1.77
N ASN A 26 10.52 -5.40 -2.43
CA ASN A 26 10.31 -5.23 -3.86
C ASN A 26 9.83 -3.81 -4.21
N ALA A 27 8.96 -3.22 -3.39
CA ALA A 27 8.52 -1.85 -3.58
C ALA A 27 9.69 -0.87 -3.45
N ALA A 28 10.55 -1.05 -2.46
CA ALA A 28 11.74 -0.22 -2.27
C ALA A 28 12.68 -0.31 -3.48
N ILE A 29 13.00 -1.51 -3.92
CA ILE A 29 13.86 -1.72 -5.10
C ILE A 29 13.21 -1.11 -6.34
N GLY A 30 11.94 -1.36 -6.57
CA GLY A 30 11.22 -0.86 -7.73
C GLY A 30 11.13 0.66 -7.77
N GLN A 31 10.89 1.30 -6.63
CA GLN A 31 10.84 2.76 -6.52
C GLN A 31 12.21 3.41 -6.70
N GLU A 32 13.28 2.80 -6.17
CA GLU A 32 14.63 3.32 -6.32
C GLU A 32 15.16 3.19 -7.75
N ASN A 33 14.91 2.05 -8.38
CA ASN A 33 15.50 1.71 -9.69
C ASN A 33 14.53 1.93 -10.86
N GLY A 34 13.29 2.31 -10.60
CA GLY A 34 12.28 2.42 -11.64
C GLY A 34 11.89 1.07 -12.26
N SER A 35 12.08 -0.04 -11.53
CA SER A 35 11.83 -1.38 -12.05
C SER A 35 10.34 -1.75 -11.95
N ARG A 36 9.70 -1.85 -13.09
CA ARG A 36 8.28 -2.25 -13.19
C ARG A 36 8.05 -3.67 -12.67
N GLU A 37 8.99 -4.58 -12.88
CA GLU A 37 8.87 -5.97 -12.41
C GLU A 37 8.80 -6.02 -10.87
N HIS A 38 9.70 -5.31 -10.20
CA HIS A 38 9.71 -5.26 -8.74
C HIS A 38 8.44 -4.60 -8.19
N LEU A 39 7.96 -3.53 -8.82
CA LEU A 39 6.71 -2.87 -8.42
C LEU A 39 5.51 -3.78 -8.61
N LYS A 40 5.47 -4.57 -9.68
CA LYS A 40 4.41 -5.55 -9.92
C LYS A 40 4.42 -6.66 -8.87
N ILE A 41 5.60 -7.17 -8.52
CA ILE A 41 5.74 -8.17 -7.46
C ILE A 41 5.26 -7.60 -6.12
N ALA A 42 5.70 -6.38 -5.78
CA ALA A 42 5.28 -5.70 -4.56
C ALA A 42 3.74 -5.57 -4.49
N GLN A 43 3.13 -5.11 -5.57
CA GLN A 43 1.68 -4.96 -5.66
C GLN A 43 0.95 -6.29 -5.44
N GLN A 44 1.45 -7.36 -6.00
CA GLN A 44 0.86 -8.70 -5.83
C GLN A 44 0.93 -9.17 -4.38
N TYR A 45 2.05 -8.95 -3.70
CA TYR A 45 2.19 -9.34 -2.28
C TYR A 45 1.36 -8.46 -1.35
N PHE A 46 1.27 -7.16 -1.60
CA PHE A 46 0.38 -6.29 -0.83
C PHE A 46 -1.08 -6.69 -0.98
N GLN A 47 -1.51 -7.03 -2.18
CA GLN A 47 -2.86 -7.52 -2.43
C GLN A 47 -3.12 -8.86 -1.76
N LEU A 48 -2.15 -9.76 -1.78
CA LEU A 48 -2.25 -11.07 -1.13
C LEU A 48 -2.49 -10.93 0.38
N VAL A 49 -1.74 -10.05 1.04
CA VAL A 49 -1.89 -9.82 2.48
C VAL A 49 -3.16 -9.01 2.76
N GLY A 50 -3.34 -7.89 2.11
CA GLY A 50 -4.45 -6.97 2.35
C GLY A 50 -5.82 -7.52 1.94
N GLY A 51 -5.85 -8.46 1.00
CA GLY A 51 -7.06 -9.15 0.56
C GLY A 51 -7.36 -10.44 1.32
N SER A 52 -6.47 -10.88 2.21
CA SER A 52 -6.69 -12.11 2.97
C SER A 52 -7.83 -11.96 3.97
N ALA A 53 -8.56 -13.05 4.22
CA ALA A 53 -9.70 -13.03 5.15
C ALA A 53 -9.29 -12.64 6.58
N SER A 54 -8.06 -12.97 6.99
CA SER A 54 -7.54 -12.65 8.33
C SER A 54 -7.11 -11.20 8.48
N GLU A 55 -6.75 -10.51 7.40
CA GLU A 55 -6.12 -9.19 7.45
C GLU A 55 -6.96 -8.07 6.82
N CYS A 56 -7.94 -8.38 5.98
CA CYS A 56 -8.65 -7.38 5.17
C CYS A 56 -9.34 -6.27 6.00
N ASP A 57 -9.77 -6.58 7.23
CA ASP A 57 -10.41 -5.60 8.11
C ASP A 57 -9.47 -5.04 9.18
N THR A 58 -8.22 -5.45 9.17
CA THR A 58 -7.20 -4.93 10.11
C THR A 58 -6.58 -3.64 9.59
N ILE A 59 -6.00 -2.85 10.48
CA ILE A 59 -5.25 -1.65 10.10
C ILE A 59 -4.08 -2.00 9.16
N PRO A 60 -3.21 -2.99 9.48
CA PRO A 60 -2.15 -3.40 8.57
C PRO A 60 -2.66 -3.88 7.21
N GLY A 61 -3.78 -4.62 7.18
CA GLY A 61 -4.37 -5.09 5.93
C GLY A 61 -4.85 -3.94 5.05
N ARG A 62 -5.48 -2.94 5.65
CA ARG A 62 -5.92 -1.73 4.94
C ARG A 62 -4.74 -0.89 4.45
N GLN A 63 -3.66 -0.83 5.21
CA GLN A 63 -2.42 -0.20 4.74
C GLN A 63 -1.83 -0.93 3.53
N CYS A 64 -1.85 -2.26 3.54
CA CYS A 64 -1.40 -3.07 2.40
C CYS A 64 -2.23 -2.79 1.15
N MET A 65 -3.55 -2.69 1.29
CA MET A 65 -4.41 -2.35 0.15
C MET A 65 -4.16 -0.93 -0.34
N ALA A 66 -3.97 0.02 0.56
CA ALA A 66 -3.59 1.38 0.17
C ALA A 66 -2.27 1.39 -0.60
N ALA A 67 -1.26 0.65 -0.13
CA ALA A 67 0.03 0.51 -0.83
C ALA A 67 -0.14 -0.13 -2.21
N CYS A 68 -0.95 -1.18 -2.30
CA CYS A 68 -1.27 -1.84 -3.56
C CYS A 68 -1.83 -0.83 -4.59
N PHE A 69 -2.86 -0.09 -4.22
CA PHE A 69 -3.47 0.90 -5.10
C PHE A 69 -2.54 2.07 -5.40
N PHE A 70 -1.67 2.44 -4.45
CA PHE A 70 -0.68 3.47 -4.67
C PHE A 70 0.28 3.09 -5.81
N LEU A 71 0.76 1.85 -5.81
CA LEU A 71 1.62 1.34 -6.88
C LEU A 71 0.89 1.23 -8.22
N LEU A 72 -0.42 1.02 -8.20
CA LEU A 72 -1.27 1.02 -9.39
C LEU A 72 -1.67 2.44 -9.82
N LYS A 73 -1.29 3.47 -9.09
CA LYS A 73 -1.65 4.88 -9.32
C LYS A 73 -3.18 5.12 -9.28
N GLN A 74 -3.89 4.30 -8.53
CA GLN A 74 -5.32 4.44 -8.28
C GLN A 74 -5.54 5.22 -6.98
N PHE A 75 -5.31 6.52 -7.04
CA PHE A 75 -5.22 7.37 -5.85
C PHE A 75 -6.55 7.61 -5.14
N ASP A 76 -7.67 7.53 -5.84
CA ASP A 76 -8.99 7.58 -5.20
C ASP A 76 -9.18 6.39 -4.25
N ASP A 77 -8.78 5.20 -4.67
CA ASP A 77 -8.84 4.00 -3.85
C ASP A 77 -7.84 4.06 -2.69
N VAL A 78 -6.66 4.62 -2.91
CA VAL A 78 -5.69 4.89 -1.83
C VAL A 78 -6.35 5.72 -0.74
N LEU A 79 -6.99 6.83 -1.10
CA LEU A 79 -7.66 7.70 -0.13
C LEU A 79 -8.80 7.00 0.58
N LEU A 80 -9.55 6.15 -0.10
CA LEU A 80 -10.61 5.36 0.51
C LEU A 80 -10.08 4.53 1.68
N TYR A 81 -8.99 3.82 1.46
CA TYR A 81 -8.37 2.99 2.50
C TYR A 81 -7.69 3.83 3.59
N LEU A 82 -6.94 4.85 3.22
CA LEU A 82 -6.26 5.71 4.20
C LEU A 82 -7.25 6.49 5.08
N ASN A 83 -8.36 6.97 4.52
CA ASN A 83 -9.40 7.64 5.30
C ASN A 83 -10.01 6.71 6.34
N SER A 84 -10.13 5.43 6.05
CA SER A 84 -10.72 4.45 6.98
C SER A 84 -9.85 4.21 8.22
N ILE A 85 -8.56 4.52 8.17
CA ILE A 85 -7.61 4.31 9.27
C ILE A 85 -6.95 5.60 9.75
N LYS A 86 -7.31 6.73 9.21
CA LYS A 86 -6.69 8.02 9.47
C LYS A 86 -6.66 8.40 10.95
N SER A 87 -7.72 8.09 11.70
CA SER A 87 -7.80 8.42 13.13
C SER A 87 -6.74 7.73 13.99
N TYR A 88 -6.20 6.60 13.53
CA TYR A 88 -5.16 5.87 14.24
C TYR A 88 -3.75 6.42 14.00
N TYR A 89 -3.59 7.31 13.02
CA TYR A 89 -2.30 7.83 12.57
C TYR A 89 -2.21 9.35 12.63
N TYR A 90 -2.92 9.96 13.56
CA TYR A 90 -3.06 11.40 13.67
C TYR A 90 -1.71 12.15 13.65
N ASN A 91 -0.71 11.65 14.37
CA ASN A 91 0.63 12.27 14.47
C ASN A 91 1.72 11.46 13.78
N ASP A 92 1.38 10.56 12.87
CA ASP A 92 2.37 9.75 12.16
C ASP A 92 2.84 10.48 10.89
N ASP A 93 4.11 10.85 10.85
CA ASP A 93 4.67 11.63 9.73
C ASP A 93 4.64 10.84 8.42
N THR A 94 4.94 9.56 8.46
CA THR A 94 4.92 8.70 7.27
C THR A 94 3.51 8.58 6.71
N PHE A 95 2.53 8.33 7.56
CA PHE A 95 1.13 8.27 7.14
C PHE A 95 0.69 9.61 6.53
N ASN A 96 0.97 10.71 7.19
CA ASN A 96 0.58 12.05 6.74
C ASN A 96 1.24 12.40 5.41
N TYR A 97 2.50 11.98 5.22
CA TYR A 97 3.21 12.16 3.95
C TYR A 97 2.53 11.37 2.82
N ASN A 98 2.26 10.09 3.04
CA ASN A 98 1.60 9.24 2.05
C ASN A 98 0.19 9.75 1.72
N TYR A 99 -0.56 10.17 2.73
CA TYR A 99 -1.88 10.75 2.57
C TYR A 99 -1.84 12.05 1.75
N GLY A 100 -0.90 12.92 2.07
CA GLY A 100 -0.69 14.17 1.33
C GLY A 100 -0.34 13.93 -0.13
N GLN A 101 0.53 12.96 -0.40
CA GLN A 101 0.88 12.58 -1.77
C GLN A 101 -0.33 12.05 -2.55
N ALA A 102 -1.14 11.20 -1.92
CA ALA A 102 -2.34 10.67 -2.55
C ALA A 102 -3.34 11.80 -2.86
N LYS A 103 -3.56 12.71 -1.94
CA LYS A 103 -4.42 13.88 -2.16
C LYS A 103 -3.92 14.79 -3.29
N ALA A 104 -2.63 15.08 -3.30
CA ALA A 104 -2.03 15.89 -4.35
C ALA A 104 -2.16 15.20 -5.72
N SER A 105 -1.98 13.89 -5.78
CA SER A 105 -2.09 13.12 -7.01
C SER A 105 -3.51 13.12 -7.56
N VAL A 106 -4.52 12.98 -6.70
CA VAL A 106 -5.94 13.11 -7.11
C VAL A 106 -6.21 14.52 -7.63
N GLY A 107 -5.76 15.55 -6.92
CA GLY A 107 -5.90 16.94 -7.33
C GLY A 107 -5.24 17.21 -8.69
N ASN A 108 -4.04 16.70 -8.90
CA ASN A 108 -3.32 16.83 -10.15
C ASN A 108 -4.06 16.17 -11.31
N TYR A 109 -4.63 14.98 -11.10
CA TYR A 109 -5.38 14.28 -12.12
C TYR A 109 -6.70 14.96 -12.48
N LYS A 110 -7.37 15.60 -11.50
CA LYS A 110 -8.71 16.18 -11.70
C LYS A 110 -8.71 17.64 -12.15
N GLY A 111 -7.61 18.37 -11.98
CA GLY A 111 -7.61 19.80 -12.27
C GLY A 111 -6.30 20.35 -12.79
N ILE A 112 -5.22 20.20 -12.04
CA ILE A 112 -3.96 20.90 -12.28
C ILE A 112 -3.23 20.36 -13.52
N VAL A 113 -3.30 19.05 -13.77
CA VAL A 113 -2.64 18.42 -14.94
C VAL A 113 -3.21 18.94 -16.25
N LYS A 114 -4.53 19.21 -16.31
CA LYS A 114 -5.17 19.76 -17.50
C LYS A 114 -4.76 21.20 -17.77
N ILE A 115 -4.46 21.98 -16.74
CA ILE A 115 -4.21 23.43 -16.83
C ILE A 115 -2.73 23.72 -17.00
N PHE A 116 -1.85 23.01 -16.28
CA PHE A 116 -0.43 23.35 -16.20
C PHE A 116 0.52 22.33 -16.84
N LYS A 117 0.03 21.23 -17.40
CA LYS A 117 0.86 20.12 -17.93
C LYS A 117 1.98 19.75 -16.95
N VAL A 118 1.61 19.48 -15.70
CA VAL A 118 2.57 19.13 -14.65
C VAL A 118 3.35 17.90 -15.10
N PRO A 119 4.70 17.95 -15.15
CA PRO A 119 5.49 16.79 -15.49
C PRO A 119 5.25 15.65 -14.49
N ASN A 120 5.45 14.41 -14.93
CA ASN A 120 5.27 13.21 -14.12
C ASN A 120 5.82 13.42 -12.72
N ILE A 121 4.91 13.57 -11.75
CA ILE A 121 5.30 13.62 -10.35
C ILE A 121 5.77 12.22 -9.98
N ASN A 122 7.02 12.11 -9.61
CA ASN A 122 7.61 10.87 -9.15
C ASN A 122 7.12 10.60 -7.72
N VAL A 123 5.88 10.12 -7.62
CA VAL A 123 5.23 9.89 -6.33
C VAL A 123 5.72 8.56 -5.78
N LYS A 124 6.32 8.59 -4.61
CA LYS A 124 6.83 7.40 -3.93
C LYS A 124 6.05 7.17 -2.64
N VAL A 125 5.58 5.94 -2.44
CA VAL A 125 5.00 5.56 -1.16
C VAL A 125 6.14 5.30 -0.16
N HIS A 126 6.00 5.82 1.04
CA HIS A 126 6.89 5.54 2.15
C HIS A 126 6.37 4.34 2.94
N LEU A 127 7.17 3.28 2.96
CA LEU A 127 6.85 2.02 3.63
C LEU A 127 7.69 1.92 4.91
N ILE A 128 7.05 1.59 6.00
CA ILE A 128 7.71 1.39 7.29
C ILE A 128 8.00 -0.08 7.49
#